data_c8eea3dca7e79f6f1a98a29ea3a19f48
#
_entry.id   c8eea3dca7e79f6f1a98a29ea3a19f48
#
_cell.length_a   1.000
_cell.length_b   1.000
_cell.length_c   1.000
_cell.angle_alpha   90.00
_cell.angle_beta   90.00
_cell.angle_gamma   90.00
#
_symmetry.space_group_name_H-M   'P 1'
#
loop_
_entity.id
_entity.type
_entity.pdbx_description
1 polymer ?
#
loop_
_entity_poly.entity_id
_entity_poly.type
_entity_poly.pdbx_seq_one_letter_code
_entity_poly.pdbx_strand_id
1 'polypeptide(L)'
;MTYQDYILRQIQQAGQAWARIVRLIKDRQFETARMVLDQAYRQLIGLTSGAVLERDTNGLIARLRFDEAPAAGRDKCLALATLLRASGDTAAAQGDSVTAADTYHKALLVLLDTVLRDPSLALPDYAPTVESLDAELWAHALPVTTRQELLLYYEQAGFYAKAEDMLWAMLQAAPGDCAIVGAGRALYARLQHLSDAALIAGNLPRDEVDGGLADLDAYAGEHGC
;
A
#
# COMPACT_ATOMS: atom_id res chain seq x y z
N MET A 1 -0.05 -31.02 15.59
CA MET A 1 0.22 -29.88 14.71
C MET A 1 -1.01 -28.99 14.79
N THR A 2 -0.90 -27.84 15.43
CA THR A 2 -2.05 -26.94 15.58
C THR A 2 -2.27 -26.16 14.29
N TYR A 3 -3.47 -25.63 14.08
CA TYR A 3 -3.79 -24.78 12.94
C TYR A 3 -2.86 -23.53 12.88
N GLN A 4 -2.50 -22.97 14.03
CA GLN A 4 -1.53 -21.88 14.14
C GLN A 4 -0.13 -22.27 13.62
N ASP A 5 0.35 -23.48 13.88
CA ASP A 5 1.64 -23.96 13.37
C ASP A 5 1.66 -24.02 11.85
N TYR A 6 0.52 -24.37 11.23
CA TYR A 6 0.38 -24.41 9.78
C TYR A 6 0.47 -23.02 9.15
N ILE A 7 -0.24 -22.03 9.71
CA ILE A 7 -0.21 -20.64 9.21
C ILE A 7 1.18 -20.02 9.36
N LEU A 8 1.79 -20.15 10.54
CA LEU A 8 3.16 -19.67 10.76
C LEU A 8 4.14 -20.26 9.74
N ARG A 9 3.96 -21.52 9.39
CA ARG A 9 4.79 -22.18 8.36
C ARG A 9 4.55 -21.56 6.97
N GLN A 10 3.31 -21.26 6.58
CA GLN A 10 3.02 -20.61 5.29
C GLN A 10 3.66 -19.23 5.21
N ILE A 11 3.61 -18.45 6.29
CA ILE A 11 4.22 -17.12 6.37
C ILE A 11 5.75 -17.21 6.29
N GLN A 12 6.36 -18.12 7.04
CA GLN A 12 7.80 -18.36 6.96
C GLN A 12 8.25 -18.80 5.56
N GLN A 13 7.45 -19.63 4.88
CA GLN A 13 7.71 -20.05 3.51
C GLN A 13 7.63 -18.86 2.53
N ALA A 14 6.69 -17.93 2.70
CA ALA A 14 6.60 -16.72 1.88
C ALA A 14 7.85 -15.83 2.06
N GLY A 15 8.32 -15.61 3.29
CA GLY A 15 9.55 -14.88 3.57
C GLY A 15 10.81 -15.55 2.98
N GLN A 16 10.89 -16.89 3.09
CA GLN A 16 12.00 -17.65 2.48
C GLN A 16 11.95 -17.60 0.94
N ALA A 17 10.73 -17.67 0.36
CA ALA A 17 10.55 -17.54 -1.07
C ALA A 17 11.01 -16.16 -1.55
N TRP A 18 10.63 -15.09 -0.86
CA TRP A 18 11.08 -13.74 -1.17
C TRP A 18 12.62 -13.62 -1.16
N ALA A 19 13.29 -14.07 -0.09
CA ALA A 19 14.75 -14.02 0.00
C ALA A 19 15.44 -14.79 -1.13
N ARG A 20 14.85 -15.93 -1.56
CA ARG A 20 15.33 -16.71 -2.70
C ARG A 20 15.12 -15.96 -4.02
N ILE A 21 13.95 -15.36 -4.22
CA ILE A 21 13.61 -14.62 -5.44
C ILE A 21 14.56 -13.44 -5.63
N VAL A 22 14.86 -12.67 -4.57
CA VAL A 22 15.80 -11.55 -4.63
C VAL A 22 17.18 -12.01 -5.15
N ARG A 23 17.67 -13.19 -4.75
CA ARG A 23 18.92 -13.76 -5.26
C ARG A 23 18.80 -14.14 -6.74
N LEU A 24 17.71 -14.82 -7.10
CA LEU A 24 17.47 -15.26 -8.48
C LEU A 24 17.36 -14.06 -9.45
N ILE A 25 16.77 -12.95 -9.02
CA ILE A 25 16.71 -11.71 -9.79
C ILE A 25 18.12 -11.15 -10.02
N LYS A 26 18.98 -11.10 -8.98
CA LYS A 26 20.37 -10.66 -9.09
C LYS A 26 21.15 -11.53 -10.07
N ASP A 27 20.91 -12.84 -10.06
CA ASP A 27 21.54 -13.80 -10.93
C ASP A 27 20.88 -13.89 -12.33
N ARG A 28 19.90 -13.03 -12.63
CA ARG A 28 19.09 -13.01 -13.86
C ARG A 28 18.38 -14.32 -14.19
N GLN A 29 18.08 -15.14 -13.17
CA GLN A 29 17.39 -16.42 -13.31
C GLN A 29 15.86 -16.23 -13.20
N PHE A 30 15.28 -15.45 -14.10
CA PHE A 30 13.88 -14.99 -14.02
C PHE A 30 12.87 -16.14 -14.12
N GLU A 31 13.12 -17.15 -14.96
CA GLU A 31 12.21 -18.30 -15.08
C GLU A 31 12.17 -19.09 -13.77
N THR A 32 13.31 -19.28 -13.12
CA THR A 32 13.38 -19.93 -11.81
C THR A 32 12.66 -19.08 -10.74
N ALA A 33 12.82 -17.75 -10.78
CA ALA A 33 12.10 -16.85 -9.88
C ALA A 33 10.58 -16.96 -10.05
N ARG A 34 10.06 -17.00 -11.29
CA ARG A 34 8.64 -17.21 -11.60
C ARG A 34 8.12 -18.54 -11.08
N MET A 35 8.90 -19.62 -11.22
CA MET A 35 8.51 -20.94 -10.68
C MET A 35 8.41 -20.92 -9.15
N VAL A 36 9.34 -20.23 -8.47
CA VAL A 36 9.31 -20.07 -7.00
C VAL A 36 8.10 -19.24 -6.58
N LEU A 37 7.80 -18.14 -7.28
CA LEU A 37 6.61 -17.31 -7.07
C LEU A 37 5.32 -18.13 -7.24
N ASP A 38 5.21 -18.87 -8.34
CA ASP A 38 4.02 -19.67 -8.62
C ASP A 38 3.78 -20.73 -7.53
N GLN A 39 4.83 -21.38 -7.08
CA GLN A 39 4.76 -22.32 -5.96
C GLN A 39 4.31 -21.63 -4.65
N ALA A 40 4.88 -20.46 -4.34
CA ALA A 40 4.55 -19.71 -3.13
C ALA A 40 3.08 -19.24 -3.13
N TYR A 41 2.58 -18.72 -4.25
CA TYR A 41 1.16 -18.35 -4.39
C TYR A 41 0.23 -19.55 -4.24
N ARG A 42 0.55 -20.70 -4.85
CA ARG A 42 -0.25 -21.92 -4.68
C ARG A 42 -0.31 -22.38 -3.22
N GLN A 43 0.79 -22.25 -2.48
CA GLN A 43 0.85 -22.61 -1.06
C GLN A 43 0.07 -21.62 -0.19
N LEU A 44 0.16 -20.32 -0.47
CA LEU A 44 -0.49 -19.28 0.33
C LEU A 44 -1.99 -19.16 0.07
N ILE A 45 -2.40 -19.11 -1.20
CA ILE A 45 -3.77 -18.75 -1.61
C ILE A 45 -4.43 -19.80 -2.51
N GLY A 46 -3.71 -20.86 -2.90
CA GLY A 46 -4.22 -21.92 -3.77
C GLY A 46 -4.39 -21.49 -5.24
N LEU A 47 -3.72 -20.44 -5.69
CA LEU A 47 -3.79 -19.89 -7.05
C LEU A 47 -2.41 -19.87 -7.70
N THR A 48 -2.37 -19.87 -9.02
CA THR A 48 -1.14 -19.58 -9.79
C THR A 48 -0.82 -18.10 -9.77
N SER A 49 0.42 -17.71 -10.04
CA SER A 49 0.82 -16.31 -10.16
C SER A 49 -0.02 -15.56 -11.19
N GLY A 50 -0.26 -16.13 -12.38
CA GLY A 50 -1.14 -15.53 -13.39
C GLY A 50 -2.56 -15.28 -12.87
N ALA A 51 -3.17 -16.29 -12.20
CA ALA A 51 -4.51 -16.15 -11.63
C ALA A 51 -4.59 -15.09 -10.50
N VAL A 52 -3.51 -14.87 -9.75
CA VAL A 52 -3.42 -13.79 -8.74
C VAL A 52 -3.37 -12.42 -9.42
N LEU A 53 -2.59 -12.29 -10.50
CA LEU A 53 -2.45 -11.02 -11.22
C LEU A 53 -3.74 -10.61 -11.95
N GLU A 54 -4.52 -11.56 -12.43
CA GLU A 54 -5.80 -11.31 -13.12
C GLU A 54 -6.95 -10.96 -12.16
N ARG A 55 -6.88 -11.36 -10.89
CA ARG A 55 -7.96 -11.12 -9.94
C ARG A 55 -7.92 -9.70 -9.37
N ASP A 56 -9.10 -9.19 -9.00
CA ASP A 56 -9.23 -7.98 -8.22
C ASP A 56 -8.65 -8.17 -6.80
N THR A 57 -8.11 -7.09 -6.26
CA THR A 57 -7.38 -7.12 -4.98
C THR A 57 -8.32 -7.42 -3.80
N ASN A 58 -9.56 -6.88 -3.82
CA ASN A 58 -10.53 -7.09 -2.74
C ASN A 58 -10.93 -8.57 -2.66
N GLY A 59 -11.10 -9.23 -3.81
CA GLY A 59 -11.38 -10.67 -3.88
C GLY A 59 -10.22 -11.51 -3.34
N LEU A 60 -8.96 -11.10 -3.56
CA LEU A 60 -7.80 -11.77 -2.97
C LEU A 60 -7.76 -11.62 -1.44
N ILE A 61 -7.99 -10.40 -0.94
CA ILE A 61 -8.04 -10.09 0.50
C ILE A 61 -9.18 -10.87 1.17
N ALA A 62 -10.38 -10.83 0.59
CA ALA A 62 -11.53 -11.56 1.12
C ALA A 62 -11.26 -13.06 1.22
N ARG A 63 -10.63 -13.64 0.19
CA ARG A 63 -10.27 -15.08 0.17
C ARG A 63 -9.28 -15.43 1.29
N LEU A 64 -8.30 -14.56 1.60
CA LEU A 64 -7.31 -14.81 2.65
C LEU A 64 -7.86 -14.63 4.07
N ARG A 65 -8.95 -13.87 4.21
CA ARG A 65 -9.59 -13.61 5.49
C ARG A 65 -10.80 -14.51 5.76
N PHE A 66 -11.30 -15.19 4.72
CA PHE A 66 -12.48 -16.05 4.85
C PHE A 66 -12.21 -17.22 5.81
N ASP A 67 -13.07 -17.37 6.81
CA ASP A 67 -12.99 -18.37 7.89
C ASP A 67 -11.67 -18.36 8.70
N GLU A 68 -10.91 -17.26 8.65
CA GLU A 68 -9.65 -17.13 9.39
C GLU A 68 -9.82 -16.32 10.68
N ALA A 69 -9.05 -16.68 11.71
CA ALA A 69 -8.85 -15.77 12.84
C ALA A 69 -8.24 -14.44 12.36
N PRO A 70 -8.65 -13.27 12.92
CA PRO A 70 -8.20 -11.96 12.44
C PRO A 70 -6.68 -11.83 12.27
N ALA A 71 -5.89 -12.36 13.22
CA ALA A 71 -4.44 -12.34 13.14
C ALA A 71 -3.91 -13.20 11.98
N ALA A 72 -4.48 -14.38 11.76
CA ALA A 72 -4.07 -15.28 10.69
C ALA A 72 -4.38 -14.70 9.30
N GLY A 73 -5.57 -14.13 9.12
CA GLY A 73 -5.95 -13.45 7.87
C GLY A 73 -5.05 -12.25 7.58
N ARG A 74 -4.74 -11.44 8.61
CA ARG A 74 -3.80 -10.33 8.53
C ARG A 74 -2.42 -10.79 8.05
N ASP A 75 -1.87 -11.79 8.72
CA ASP A 75 -0.52 -12.28 8.45
C ASP A 75 -0.43 -12.91 7.04
N LYS A 76 -1.49 -13.57 6.56
CA LYS A 76 -1.61 -14.04 5.17
C LYS A 76 -1.64 -12.88 4.17
N CYS A 77 -2.30 -11.77 4.50
CA CYS A 77 -2.28 -10.56 3.66
C CYS A 77 -0.87 -9.96 3.56
N LEU A 78 -0.11 -9.90 4.67
CA LEU A 78 1.29 -9.46 4.63
C LEU A 78 2.16 -10.37 3.76
N ALA A 79 1.98 -11.68 3.86
CA ALA A 79 2.67 -12.64 3.00
C ALA A 79 2.29 -12.44 1.52
N LEU A 80 1.02 -12.17 1.21
CA LEU A 80 0.58 -11.87 -0.16
C LEU A 80 1.21 -10.58 -0.67
N ALA A 81 1.21 -9.49 0.11
CA ALA A 81 1.85 -8.23 -0.28
C ALA A 81 3.35 -8.42 -0.59
N THR A 82 4.04 -9.25 0.20
CA THR A 82 5.45 -9.60 -0.01
C THR A 82 5.67 -10.35 -1.34
N LEU A 83 4.82 -11.33 -1.64
CA LEU A 83 4.90 -12.08 -2.90
C LEU A 83 4.55 -11.21 -4.12
N LEU A 84 3.56 -10.32 -3.99
CA LEU A 84 3.21 -9.35 -5.03
C LEU A 84 4.38 -8.39 -5.28
N ARG A 85 5.01 -7.84 -4.24
CA ARG A 85 6.22 -7.05 -4.40
C ARG A 85 7.31 -7.81 -5.17
N ALA A 86 7.61 -9.05 -4.77
CA ALA A 86 8.61 -9.87 -5.44
C ALA A 86 8.27 -10.16 -6.91
N SER A 87 6.98 -10.25 -7.23
CA SER A 87 6.51 -10.36 -8.63
C SER A 87 6.78 -9.08 -9.40
N GLY A 88 6.50 -7.91 -8.80
CA GLY A 88 6.82 -6.59 -9.36
C GLY A 88 8.33 -6.42 -9.60
N ASP A 89 9.15 -6.75 -8.60
CA ASP A 89 10.62 -6.70 -8.69
C ASP A 89 11.14 -7.59 -9.84
N THR A 90 10.50 -8.76 -10.04
CA THR A 90 10.86 -9.67 -11.13
C THR A 90 10.49 -9.09 -12.50
N ALA A 91 9.32 -8.49 -12.64
CA ALA A 91 8.86 -7.83 -13.86
C ALA A 91 9.74 -6.59 -14.19
N ALA A 92 10.01 -5.75 -13.20
CA ALA A 92 10.86 -4.57 -13.33
C ALA A 92 12.28 -4.95 -13.80
N ALA A 93 12.88 -5.99 -13.21
CA ALA A 93 14.20 -6.48 -13.60
C ALA A 93 14.25 -7.06 -15.03
N GLN A 94 13.10 -7.41 -15.62
CA GLN A 94 12.95 -7.83 -17.01
C GLN A 94 12.62 -6.66 -17.96
N GLY A 95 12.43 -5.44 -17.42
CA GLY A 95 12.05 -4.27 -18.21
C GLY A 95 10.54 -4.17 -18.49
N ASP A 96 9.72 -5.02 -17.88
CA ASP A 96 8.26 -4.95 -17.97
C ASP A 96 7.70 -4.01 -16.89
N SER A 97 7.78 -2.72 -17.16
CA SER A 97 7.37 -1.67 -16.23
C SER A 97 5.85 -1.64 -16.01
N VAL A 98 5.05 -2.08 -16.98
CA VAL A 98 3.59 -2.10 -16.86
C VAL A 98 3.16 -3.17 -15.86
N THR A 99 3.61 -4.42 -16.06
CA THR A 99 3.33 -5.50 -15.13
C THR A 99 3.91 -5.21 -13.74
N ALA A 100 5.08 -4.58 -13.66
CA ALA A 100 5.69 -4.19 -12.38
C ALA A 100 4.79 -3.20 -11.63
N ALA A 101 4.35 -2.12 -12.28
CA ALA A 101 3.49 -1.10 -11.67
C ALA A 101 2.14 -1.69 -11.23
N ASP A 102 1.48 -2.47 -12.07
CA ASP A 102 0.21 -3.13 -11.72
C ASP A 102 0.36 -4.05 -10.50
N THR A 103 1.48 -4.75 -10.41
CA THR A 103 1.74 -5.69 -9.32
C THR A 103 2.11 -4.96 -8.03
N TYR A 104 2.93 -3.90 -8.10
CA TYR A 104 3.22 -3.05 -6.94
C TYR A 104 1.95 -2.35 -6.43
N HIS A 105 1.07 -1.89 -7.33
CA HIS A 105 -0.21 -1.31 -6.93
C HIS A 105 -1.09 -2.32 -6.19
N LYS A 106 -1.19 -3.57 -6.66
CA LYS A 106 -1.88 -4.63 -5.93
C LYS A 106 -1.25 -4.89 -4.55
N ALA A 107 0.08 -4.92 -4.46
CA ALA A 107 0.80 -5.08 -3.20
C ALA A 107 0.47 -3.94 -2.23
N LEU A 108 0.45 -2.69 -2.73
CA LEU A 108 0.11 -1.50 -1.97
C LEU A 108 -1.32 -1.57 -1.41
N LEU A 109 -2.30 -1.94 -2.23
CA LEU A 109 -3.71 -2.06 -1.80
C LEU A 109 -3.89 -3.14 -0.71
N VAL A 110 -3.24 -4.30 -0.86
CA VAL A 110 -3.28 -5.36 0.17
C VAL A 110 -2.65 -4.88 1.48
N LEU A 111 -1.54 -4.15 1.39
CA LEU A 111 -0.85 -3.63 2.55
C LEU A 111 -1.66 -2.52 3.23
N LEU A 112 -2.21 -1.55 2.48
CA LEU A 112 -3.05 -0.47 3.00
C LEU A 112 -4.29 -1.02 3.72
N ASP A 113 -5.03 -1.96 3.10
CA ASP A 113 -6.16 -2.61 3.79
C ASP A 113 -5.73 -3.28 5.12
N THR A 114 -4.49 -3.77 5.18
CA THR A 114 -3.99 -4.45 6.37
C THR A 114 -3.59 -3.47 7.48
N VAL A 115 -2.80 -2.42 7.15
CA VAL A 115 -2.29 -1.47 8.13
C VAL A 115 -3.34 -0.46 8.59
N LEU A 116 -4.28 -0.06 7.73
CA LEU A 116 -5.39 0.83 8.10
C LEU A 116 -6.36 0.18 9.08
N ARG A 117 -6.50 -1.16 9.05
CA ARG A 117 -7.31 -1.92 10.03
C ARG A 117 -6.61 -2.13 11.37
N ASP A 118 -5.29 -2.12 11.39
CA ASP A 118 -4.47 -2.30 12.60
C ASP A 118 -3.29 -1.30 12.56
N PRO A 119 -3.55 -0.02 12.91
CA PRO A 119 -2.51 1.01 12.87
C PRO A 119 -1.33 0.78 13.81
N SER A 120 -1.50 -0.10 14.81
CA SER A 120 -0.44 -0.49 15.75
C SER A 120 0.42 -1.66 15.26
N LEU A 121 0.13 -2.20 14.07
CA LEU A 121 0.79 -3.36 13.52
C LEU A 121 2.28 -3.09 13.26
N ALA A 122 3.14 -3.80 13.97
CA ALA A 122 4.56 -3.88 13.61
C ALA A 122 4.72 -4.79 12.39
N LEU A 123 5.23 -4.23 11.29
CA LEU A 123 5.51 -5.01 10.08
C LEU A 123 6.73 -5.90 10.32
N PRO A 124 6.66 -7.19 9.91
CA PRO A 124 7.83 -8.06 9.94
C PRO A 124 8.86 -7.64 8.88
N ASP A 125 10.14 -7.92 9.12
CA ASP A 125 11.26 -7.51 8.26
C ASP A 125 11.15 -7.95 6.80
N TYR A 126 10.39 -9.01 6.52
CA TYR A 126 10.19 -9.50 5.16
C TYR A 126 9.08 -8.76 4.40
N ALA A 127 8.19 -8.08 5.10
CA ALA A 127 7.06 -7.36 4.47
C ALA A 127 7.54 -6.03 3.86
N PRO A 128 6.97 -5.62 2.73
CA PRO A 128 7.19 -4.27 2.22
C PRO A 128 6.59 -3.23 3.18
N THR A 129 7.09 -2.00 3.13
CA THR A 129 6.42 -0.86 3.76
C THR A 129 5.58 -0.11 2.71
N VAL A 130 4.58 0.67 3.18
CA VAL A 130 3.75 1.50 2.30
C VAL A 130 4.64 2.47 1.54
N GLU A 131 5.59 3.12 2.23
CA GLU A 131 6.52 4.09 1.63
C GLU A 131 7.38 3.47 0.54
N SER A 132 7.80 2.20 0.72
CA SER A 132 8.62 1.51 -0.27
C SER A 132 7.84 1.17 -1.54
N LEU A 133 6.55 0.84 -1.43
CA LEU A 133 5.68 0.57 -2.58
C LEU A 133 5.22 1.86 -3.25
N ASP A 134 4.92 2.90 -2.48
CA ASP A 134 4.58 4.23 -3.00
C ASP A 134 5.74 4.82 -3.81
N ALA A 135 6.99 4.65 -3.34
CA ALA A 135 8.17 5.07 -4.06
C ALA A 135 8.35 4.36 -5.42
N GLU A 136 8.01 3.07 -5.52
CA GLU A 136 8.05 2.33 -6.80
C GLU A 136 6.96 2.83 -7.78
N LEU A 137 5.89 3.42 -7.25
CA LEU A 137 4.72 3.88 -8.01
C LEU A 137 4.72 5.38 -8.29
N TRP A 138 5.73 6.13 -7.83
CA TRP A 138 5.75 7.60 -7.90
C TRP A 138 5.55 8.17 -9.31
N ALA A 139 6.06 7.49 -10.34
CA ALA A 139 5.92 7.89 -11.75
C ALA A 139 4.59 7.44 -12.39
N HIS A 140 3.73 6.74 -11.65
CA HIS A 140 2.49 6.17 -12.14
C HIS A 140 1.27 6.92 -11.64
N ALA A 141 0.27 7.12 -12.50
CA ALA A 141 -0.98 7.75 -12.11
C ALA A 141 -1.82 6.78 -11.27
N LEU A 142 -1.79 6.95 -9.94
CA LEU A 142 -2.63 6.17 -9.04
C LEU A 142 -4.10 6.63 -9.09
N PRO A 143 -5.07 5.71 -8.95
CA PRO A 143 -6.47 6.04 -8.79
C PRO A 143 -6.71 6.95 -7.57
N VAL A 144 -7.73 7.81 -7.65
CA VAL A 144 -8.14 8.70 -6.54
C VAL A 144 -8.42 7.90 -5.26
N THR A 145 -9.05 6.73 -5.38
CA THR A 145 -9.34 5.86 -4.24
C THR A 145 -8.07 5.37 -3.55
N THR A 146 -7.02 5.00 -4.29
CA THR A 146 -5.73 4.59 -3.72
C THR A 146 -5.04 5.77 -3.01
N ARG A 147 -5.08 6.96 -3.62
CA ARG A 147 -4.55 8.18 -2.99
C ARG A 147 -5.29 8.54 -1.70
N GLN A 148 -6.60 8.30 -1.65
CA GLN A 148 -7.40 8.50 -0.45
C GLN A 148 -6.97 7.54 0.68
N GLU A 149 -6.70 6.27 0.37
CA GLU A 149 -6.18 5.32 1.35
C GLU A 149 -4.75 5.69 1.81
N LEU A 150 -3.89 6.17 0.90
CA LEU A 150 -2.56 6.69 1.23
C LEU A 150 -2.64 7.92 2.12
N LEU A 151 -3.56 8.87 1.85
CA LEU A 151 -3.80 10.03 2.71
C LEU A 151 -4.12 9.60 4.14
N LEU A 152 -5.06 8.66 4.30
CA LEU A 152 -5.45 8.13 5.61
C LEU A 152 -4.28 7.45 6.32
N TYR A 153 -3.50 6.64 5.59
CA TYR A 153 -2.32 5.99 6.12
C TYR A 153 -1.27 6.99 6.58
N TYR A 154 -0.90 7.96 5.74
CA TYR A 154 0.12 8.95 6.06
C TYR A 154 -0.30 9.86 7.22
N GLU A 155 -1.58 10.23 7.30
CA GLU A 155 -2.11 10.95 8.46
C GLU A 155 -1.97 10.14 9.75
N GLN A 156 -2.38 8.86 9.75
CA GLN A 156 -2.28 7.97 10.91
C GLN A 156 -0.83 7.70 11.32
N ALA A 157 0.07 7.60 10.36
CA ALA A 157 1.49 7.38 10.59
C ALA A 157 2.25 8.66 11.01
N GLY A 158 1.60 9.83 10.99
CA GLY A 158 2.21 11.10 11.34
C GLY A 158 3.06 11.74 10.23
N PHE A 159 2.93 11.29 8.99
CA PHE A 159 3.59 11.87 7.80
C PHE A 159 2.69 12.91 7.14
N TYR A 160 2.44 14.02 7.85
CA TYR A 160 1.39 14.98 7.48
C TYR A 160 1.64 15.67 6.13
N ALA A 161 2.88 16.01 5.80
CA ALA A 161 3.21 16.55 4.48
C ALA A 161 2.83 15.57 3.35
N LYS A 162 3.10 14.26 3.52
CA LYS A 162 2.71 13.26 2.52
C LYS A 162 1.19 13.10 2.43
N ALA A 163 0.46 13.22 3.54
CA ALA A 163 -0.98 13.19 3.53
C ALA A 163 -1.54 14.38 2.72
N GLU A 164 -0.96 15.56 2.89
CA GLU A 164 -1.28 16.75 2.12
C GLU A 164 -0.94 16.59 0.63
N ASP A 165 0.21 16.04 0.28
CA ASP A 165 0.59 15.71 -1.10
C ASP A 165 -0.46 14.82 -1.77
N MET A 166 -1.01 13.83 -1.06
CA MET A 166 -2.07 12.95 -1.58
C MET A 166 -3.37 13.73 -1.82
N LEU A 167 -3.74 14.67 -0.93
CA LEU A 167 -4.90 15.53 -1.13
C LEU A 167 -4.78 16.35 -2.42
N TRP A 168 -3.68 17.05 -2.60
CA TRP A 168 -3.46 17.87 -3.79
C TRP A 168 -3.37 17.03 -5.07
N ALA A 169 -2.77 15.85 -5.00
CA ALA A 169 -2.75 14.92 -6.12
C ALA A 169 -4.15 14.38 -6.50
N MET A 170 -5.06 14.21 -5.51
CA MET A 170 -6.46 13.87 -5.80
C MET A 170 -7.20 15.03 -6.47
N LEU A 171 -7.04 16.26 -5.98
CA LEU A 171 -7.66 17.46 -6.59
C LEU A 171 -7.18 17.69 -8.02
N GLN A 172 -5.91 17.41 -8.32
CA GLN A 172 -5.37 17.45 -9.68
C GLN A 172 -5.95 16.36 -10.59
N ALA A 173 -6.19 15.17 -10.06
CA ALA A 173 -6.73 14.05 -10.82
C ALA A 173 -8.24 14.15 -11.07
N ALA A 174 -8.97 14.82 -10.18
CA ALA A 174 -10.42 15.03 -10.25
C ALA A 174 -10.77 16.49 -9.90
N PRO A 175 -10.50 17.45 -10.80
CA PRO A 175 -10.76 18.87 -10.54
C PRO A 175 -12.25 19.14 -10.29
N GLY A 176 -12.55 19.93 -9.23
CA GLY A 176 -13.92 20.31 -8.88
C GLY A 176 -14.72 19.21 -8.17
N ASP A 177 -14.09 18.12 -7.71
CA ASP A 177 -14.75 17.13 -6.87
C ASP A 177 -14.88 17.66 -5.43
N CYS A 178 -16.08 18.13 -5.08
CA CYS A 178 -16.37 18.69 -3.76
C CYS A 178 -16.23 17.67 -2.60
N ALA A 179 -16.30 16.38 -2.89
CA ALA A 179 -16.07 15.36 -1.86
C ALA A 179 -14.58 15.35 -1.44
N ILE A 180 -13.65 15.54 -2.38
CA ILE A 180 -12.22 15.65 -2.10
C ILE A 180 -11.93 16.94 -1.32
N VAL A 181 -12.55 18.07 -1.70
CA VAL A 181 -12.45 19.33 -0.93
C VAL A 181 -12.94 19.14 0.51
N GLY A 182 -14.07 18.46 0.70
CA GLY A 182 -14.60 18.14 2.02
C GLY A 182 -13.63 17.26 2.84
N ALA A 183 -13.02 16.27 2.21
CA ALA A 183 -12.01 15.42 2.86
C ALA A 183 -10.75 16.23 3.27
N GLY A 184 -10.32 17.17 2.43
CA GLY A 184 -9.20 18.07 2.72
C GLY A 184 -9.50 19.00 3.89
N ARG A 185 -10.68 19.64 3.93
CA ARG A 185 -11.08 20.44 5.09
C ARG A 185 -11.09 19.62 6.38
N ALA A 186 -11.57 18.39 6.33
CA ALA A 186 -11.55 17.50 7.47
C ALA A 186 -10.13 17.11 7.91
N LEU A 187 -9.20 16.91 6.97
CA LEU A 187 -7.77 16.71 7.25
C LEU A 187 -7.19 17.90 8.00
N TYR A 188 -7.28 19.12 7.42
CA TYR A 188 -6.72 20.32 8.03
C TYR A 188 -7.35 20.62 9.40
N ALA A 189 -8.65 20.42 9.58
CA ALA A 189 -9.31 20.55 10.86
C ALA A 189 -8.69 19.64 11.94
N ARG A 190 -8.35 18.39 11.60
CA ARG A 190 -7.66 17.49 12.53
C ARG A 190 -6.23 17.93 12.80
N LEU A 191 -5.49 18.37 11.78
CA LEU A 191 -4.11 18.85 11.90
C LEU A 191 -4.02 20.11 12.80
N GLN A 192 -4.99 21.03 12.71
CA GLN A 192 -5.05 22.22 13.57
C GLN A 192 -5.16 21.90 15.07
N HIS A 193 -5.67 20.72 15.45
CA HIS A 193 -5.74 20.27 16.84
C HIS A 193 -4.45 19.63 17.37
N LEU A 194 -3.46 19.39 16.49
CA LEU A 194 -2.17 18.83 16.90
C LEU A 194 -1.24 19.89 17.52
N SER A 195 -0.26 19.44 18.29
CA SER A 195 0.80 20.32 18.77
C SER A 195 1.77 20.70 17.66
N ASP A 196 2.40 21.87 17.75
CA ASP A 196 3.43 22.30 16.78
C ASP A 196 4.59 21.31 16.69
N ALA A 197 4.96 20.68 17.80
CA ALA A 197 5.99 19.64 17.80
C ALA A 197 5.58 18.41 16.95
N ALA A 198 4.31 17.99 17.00
CA ALA A 198 3.81 16.89 16.19
C ALA A 198 3.76 17.28 14.71
N LEU A 199 3.32 18.49 14.39
CA LEU A 199 3.29 19.00 13.01
C LEU A 199 4.70 19.07 12.41
N ILE A 200 5.67 19.63 13.15
CA ILE A 200 7.07 19.69 12.71
C ILE A 200 7.64 18.28 12.50
N ALA A 201 7.35 17.34 13.41
CA ALA A 201 7.77 15.94 13.24
C ALA A 201 7.19 15.28 11.99
N GLY A 202 5.96 15.66 11.60
CA GLY A 202 5.29 15.20 10.37
C GLY A 202 5.65 16.03 9.12
N ASN A 203 6.65 16.91 9.23
CA ASN A 203 7.17 17.78 8.18
C ASN A 203 6.12 18.71 7.56
N LEU A 204 5.13 19.16 8.37
CA LEU A 204 4.09 20.11 7.98
C LEU A 204 3.88 21.11 9.15
N PRO A 205 4.70 22.17 9.27
CA PRO A 205 4.59 23.13 10.35
C PRO A 205 3.27 23.92 10.31
N ARG A 206 2.92 24.58 11.43
CA ARG A 206 1.63 25.26 11.63
C ARG A 206 1.26 26.26 10.53
N ASP A 207 2.21 27.05 10.11
CA ASP A 207 2.04 28.04 9.05
C ASP A 207 1.72 27.40 7.69
N GLU A 208 2.29 26.22 7.39
CA GLU A 208 1.95 25.45 6.19
C GLU A 208 0.54 24.85 6.31
N VAL A 209 0.14 24.33 7.48
CA VAL A 209 -1.25 23.85 7.71
C VAL A 209 -2.27 24.96 7.48
N ASP A 210 -2.00 26.17 8.03
CA ASP A 210 -2.92 27.31 7.88
C ASP A 210 -2.92 27.84 6.44
N GLY A 211 -1.76 27.85 5.77
CA GLY A 211 -1.61 28.20 4.36
C GLY A 211 -2.34 27.22 3.44
N GLY A 212 -2.13 25.91 3.63
CA GLY A 212 -2.76 24.87 2.83
C GLY A 212 -4.28 24.85 2.96
N LEU A 213 -4.82 25.14 4.16
CA LEU A 213 -6.26 25.30 4.33
C LEU A 213 -6.80 26.52 3.55
N ALA A 214 -6.08 27.66 3.61
CA ALA A 214 -6.47 28.86 2.86
C ALA A 214 -6.44 28.61 1.33
N ASP A 215 -5.43 27.90 0.84
CA ASP A 215 -5.29 27.51 -0.57
C ASP A 215 -6.44 26.56 -0.99
N LEU A 216 -6.81 25.62 -0.12
CA LEU A 216 -7.93 24.70 -0.37
C LEU A 216 -9.27 25.46 -0.44
N ASP A 217 -9.49 26.46 0.43
CA ASP A 217 -10.70 27.28 0.41
C ASP A 217 -10.76 28.18 -0.82
N ALA A 218 -9.63 28.72 -1.26
CA ALA A 218 -9.52 29.46 -2.52
C ALA A 218 -9.86 28.55 -3.71
N TYR A 219 -9.26 27.36 -3.77
CA TYR A 219 -9.56 26.33 -4.78
C TYR A 219 -11.06 25.98 -4.81
N ALA A 220 -11.65 25.77 -3.63
CA ALA A 220 -13.09 25.46 -3.51
C ALA A 220 -13.99 26.58 -4.07
N GLY A 221 -13.63 27.84 -3.79
CA GLY A 221 -14.33 29.01 -4.33
C GLY A 221 -14.28 29.09 -5.86
N GLU A 222 -13.12 28.79 -6.46
CA GLU A 222 -12.93 28.78 -7.92
C GLU A 222 -13.74 27.67 -8.61
N HIS A 223 -13.95 26.53 -7.93
CA HIS A 223 -14.65 25.35 -8.46
C HIS A 223 -16.10 25.20 -7.99
N GLY A 224 -16.60 26.15 -7.20
CA GLY A 224 -17.98 26.13 -6.73
C GLY A 224 -18.29 25.10 -5.64
N CYS A 225 -17.28 24.74 -4.85
CA CYS A 225 -17.38 23.86 -3.67
C CYS A 225 -17.37 24.68 -2.39
#